data_27527f78b87c5d5942d827679827d79f
#
_entry.id   27527f78b87c5d5942d827679827d79f
#
_cell.length_a   1.000
_cell.length_b   1.000
_cell.length_c   1.000
_cell.angle_alpha   90.00
_cell.angle_beta   90.00
_cell.angle_gamma   90.00
#
_symmetry.space_group_name_H-M   'P 1'
#
loop_
_entity.id
_entity.type
_entity.pdbx_description
1 polymer ?
#
loop_
_entity_poly.entity_id
_entity_poly.type
_entity_poly.pdbx_seq_one_letter_code
_entity_poly.pdbx_strand_id
1 'polypeptide(L)'
;TALNTLSLHDALPICYLPYDLPCVINRFLDFIQPKVFIVIETELWPNLIDCLAHRHIPFIVANARLSARSARRYGKVKQHLQRMFSQISLIAPQDSISGKRYLELGYEKDRLQLTGNIKYDLVVSDELLKDITILHESWAKDRQIWIAASTHEGEEELILQAHHLLLKKHPNLLLLLVPRHPERFNPVADLIEKANFNFIRRSTGDIPSENTQVILGDTMGELMLMYGISDIAFVGGSLVKHGGHNPLEPLAFKLPVVSGKHTFNFPEVFTSLLEVQGVLQINSTEKALSEIIDKLLNSKEARQRLGNAGY
;
A
#
# COMPACT_ATOMS: atom_id res chain seq x y z
N THR A 1 -0.02 -4.04 -19.94
CA THR A 1 -0.78 -3.66 -21.17
C THR A 1 -2.29 -3.87 -21.03
N ALA A 2 -2.80 -4.25 -19.86
CA ALA A 2 -4.24 -4.39 -19.61
C ALA A 2 -4.98 -3.05 -19.38
N LEU A 3 -4.30 -1.91 -19.40
CA LEU A 3 -4.91 -0.58 -19.33
C LEU A 3 -5.44 -0.06 -20.70
N ASN A 4 -5.28 -0.81 -21.78
CA ASN A 4 -5.65 -0.37 -23.13
C ASN A 4 -6.99 -0.92 -23.65
N THR A 5 -7.82 -1.54 -22.81
CA THR A 5 -9.14 -2.04 -23.24
C THR A 5 -10.33 -1.29 -22.66
N LEU A 6 -10.12 -0.27 -21.82
CA LEU A 6 -11.16 0.72 -21.61
C LEU A 6 -11.22 1.58 -22.87
N SER A 7 -12.28 1.40 -23.66
CA SER A 7 -12.60 2.30 -24.76
C SER A 7 -12.55 3.72 -24.25
N LEU A 8 -12.00 4.66 -25.02
CA LEU A 8 -11.98 6.09 -24.68
C LEU A 8 -13.37 6.65 -24.37
N HIS A 9 -14.42 5.94 -24.75
CA HIS A 9 -15.84 6.27 -24.47
C HIS A 9 -16.30 5.86 -23.06
N ASP A 10 -15.62 4.91 -22.40
CA ASP A 10 -15.95 4.42 -21.05
C ASP A 10 -15.04 5.04 -19.96
N ALA A 11 -14.02 5.81 -20.35
CA ALA A 11 -13.14 6.50 -19.41
C ALA A 11 -13.89 7.66 -18.75
N LEU A 12 -13.96 7.65 -17.43
CA LEU A 12 -14.45 8.81 -16.66
C LEU A 12 -13.61 10.04 -17.01
N PRO A 13 -14.22 11.22 -17.21
CA PRO A 13 -13.48 12.43 -17.52
C PRO A 13 -12.56 12.79 -16.36
N ILE A 14 -11.26 12.87 -16.63
CA ILE A 14 -10.24 13.27 -15.67
C ILE A 14 -9.84 14.70 -15.99
N CYS A 15 -9.97 15.61 -15.01
CA CYS A 15 -9.57 17.00 -15.14
C CYS A 15 -8.95 17.53 -13.85
N TYR A 16 -8.19 18.61 -13.95
CA TYR A 16 -7.67 19.31 -12.79
C TYR A 16 -8.76 20.15 -12.15
N LEU A 17 -8.83 20.12 -10.80
CA LEU A 17 -9.65 21.07 -10.06
C LEU A 17 -9.06 22.48 -10.22
N PRO A 18 -9.86 23.49 -10.52
CA PRO A 18 -9.38 24.86 -10.66
C PRO A 18 -8.94 25.45 -9.31
N TYR A 19 -8.22 26.56 -9.34
CA TYR A 19 -7.86 27.31 -8.12
C TYR A 19 -9.11 27.71 -7.33
N ASP A 20 -8.99 27.79 -6.01
CA ASP A 20 -10.08 28.11 -5.08
C ASP A 20 -10.48 29.60 -5.15
N LEU A 21 -10.91 30.03 -6.33
CA LEU A 21 -11.43 31.36 -6.62
C LEU A 21 -12.91 31.27 -7.02
N PRO A 22 -13.83 32.03 -6.39
CA PRO A 22 -15.27 31.86 -6.61
C PRO A 22 -15.70 31.93 -8.07
N CYS A 23 -15.14 32.84 -8.86
CA CYS A 23 -15.49 33.02 -10.28
C CYS A 23 -15.07 31.79 -11.12
N VAL A 24 -13.90 31.19 -10.82
CA VAL A 24 -13.39 30.04 -11.55
C VAL A 24 -14.15 28.77 -11.16
N ILE A 25 -14.39 28.60 -9.85
CA ILE A 25 -15.17 27.50 -9.32
C ILE A 25 -16.60 27.51 -9.85
N ASN A 26 -17.26 28.65 -9.84
CA ASN A 26 -18.62 28.77 -10.37
C ASN A 26 -18.69 28.34 -11.85
N ARG A 27 -17.74 28.78 -12.67
CA ARG A 27 -17.66 28.38 -14.08
C ARG A 27 -17.39 26.87 -14.25
N PHE A 28 -16.56 26.31 -13.40
CA PHE A 28 -16.29 24.87 -13.36
C PHE A 28 -17.54 24.08 -12.98
N LEU A 29 -18.27 24.50 -11.94
CA LEU A 29 -19.51 23.86 -11.49
C LEU A 29 -20.65 24.02 -12.51
N ASP A 30 -20.72 25.12 -13.26
CA ASP A 30 -21.65 25.29 -14.37
C ASP A 30 -21.40 24.29 -15.50
N PHE A 31 -20.14 23.95 -15.73
CA PHE A 31 -19.76 23.01 -16.78
C PHE A 31 -19.97 21.55 -16.33
N ILE A 32 -19.54 21.17 -15.12
CA ILE A 32 -19.60 19.77 -14.63
C ILE A 32 -21.00 19.39 -14.13
N GLN A 33 -21.73 20.34 -13.52
CA GLN A 33 -23.07 20.13 -12.92
C GLN A 33 -23.14 18.90 -11.99
N PRO A 34 -22.26 18.75 -10.98
CA PRO A 34 -22.21 17.58 -10.15
C PRO A 34 -23.46 17.48 -9.25
N LYS A 35 -23.98 16.26 -9.04
CA LYS A 35 -25.04 15.99 -8.07
C LYS A 35 -24.54 15.88 -6.64
N VAL A 36 -23.28 15.50 -6.48
CA VAL A 36 -22.54 15.38 -5.22
C VAL A 36 -21.08 15.69 -5.48
N PHE A 37 -20.41 16.29 -4.51
CA PHE A 37 -18.97 16.55 -4.57
C PHE A 37 -18.28 15.81 -3.43
N ILE A 38 -17.37 14.92 -3.77
CA ILE A 38 -16.64 14.08 -2.80
C ILE A 38 -15.16 14.40 -2.90
N VAL A 39 -14.55 14.73 -1.78
CA VAL A 39 -13.09 14.85 -1.67
C VAL A 39 -12.53 13.72 -0.82
N ILE A 40 -11.36 13.25 -1.19
CA ILE A 40 -10.62 12.23 -0.43
C ILE A 40 -9.59 12.93 0.45
N GLU A 41 -9.42 12.46 1.68
CA GLU A 41 -8.57 13.06 2.72
C GLU A 41 -9.04 14.45 3.17
N THR A 42 -8.11 15.33 3.60
CA THR A 42 -8.48 16.63 4.20
C THR A 42 -8.28 17.79 3.21
N GLU A 43 -9.08 17.79 2.17
CA GLU A 43 -9.09 18.85 1.16
C GLU A 43 -10.26 19.81 1.42
N LEU A 44 -10.07 20.73 2.39
CA LEU A 44 -11.07 21.72 2.77
C LEU A 44 -10.79 23.05 2.08
N TRP A 45 -11.46 23.29 0.96
CA TRP A 45 -11.33 24.48 0.12
C TRP A 45 -12.53 25.42 0.36
N PRO A 46 -12.35 26.54 1.08
CA PRO A 46 -13.47 27.33 1.58
C PRO A 46 -14.39 27.90 0.51
N ASN A 47 -13.85 28.40 -0.60
CA ASN A 47 -14.66 28.97 -1.67
C ASN A 47 -15.39 27.87 -2.46
N LEU A 48 -14.77 26.72 -2.66
CA LEU A 48 -15.45 25.56 -3.27
C LEU A 48 -16.64 25.11 -2.43
N ILE A 49 -16.44 24.95 -1.11
CA ILE A 49 -17.49 24.54 -0.18
C ILE A 49 -18.66 25.57 -0.19
N ASP A 50 -18.35 26.87 -0.15
CA ASP A 50 -19.36 27.93 -0.18
C ASP A 50 -20.13 27.96 -1.53
N CYS A 51 -19.43 27.80 -2.65
CA CYS A 51 -20.08 27.75 -3.99
C CYS A 51 -20.98 26.50 -4.14
N LEU A 52 -20.58 25.34 -3.60
CA LEU A 52 -21.39 24.13 -3.61
C LEU A 52 -22.62 24.27 -2.72
N ALA A 53 -22.47 24.85 -1.52
CA ALA A 53 -23.57 25.09 -0.59
C ALA A 53 -24.63 26.03 -1.19
N HIS A 54 -24.23 27.11 -1.86
CA HIS A 54 -25.16 28.02 -2.57
C HIS A 54 -25.94 27.32 -3.70
N ARG A 55 -25.41 26.26 -4.25
CA ARG A 55 -26.06 25.44 -5.30
C ARG A 55 -26.81 24.24 -4.76
N HIS A 56 -26.85 24.05 -3.43
CA HIS A 56 -27.44 22.91 -2.75
C HIS A 56 -26.81 21.56 -3.19
N ILE A 57 -25.52 21.59 -3.57
CA ILE A 57 -24.78 20.38 -3.94
C ILE A 57 -24.11 19.84 -2.67
N PRO A 58 -24.42 18.59 -2.27
CA PRO A 58 -23.79 17.96 -1.10
C PRO A 58 -22.27 17.86 -1.24
N PHE A 59 -21.54 18.28 -0.20
CA PHE A 59 -20.09 18.13 -0.10
C PHE A 59 -19.73 17.11 0.97
N ILE A 60 -18.96 16.10 0.57
CA ILE A 60 -18.58 14.97 1.43
C ILE A 60 -17.05 14.90 1.52
N VAL A 61 -16.52 14.76 2.72
CA VAL A 61 -15.09 14.48 2.96
C VAL A 61 -14.93 13.01 3.33
N ALA A 62 -14.45 12.20 2.41
CA ALA A 62 -14.23 10.78 2.61
C ALA A 62 -12.78 10.49 3.02
N ASN A 63 -12.56 9.41 3.79
CA ASN A 63 -11.25 9.03 4.33
C ASN A 63 -10.56 10.21 5.04
N ALA A 64 -11.32 11.01 5.78
CA ALA A 64 -10.86 12.26 6.35
C ALA A 64 -9.80 12.03 7.43
N ARG A 65 -8.61 12.62 7.24
CA ARG A 65 -7.50 12.56 8.20
C ARG A 65 -7.22 13.95 8.75
N LEU A 66 -7.19 14.11 10.06
CA LEU A 66 -6.86 15.37 10.69
C LEU A 66 -5.72 15.23 11.69
N SER A 67 -4.51 15.67 11.30
CA SER A 67 -3.36 15.65 12.18
C SER A 67 -3.49 16.59 13.39
N ALA A 68 -2.82 16.29 14.50
CA ALA A 68 -2.80 17.19 15.67
C ALA A 68 -2.27 18.59 15.33
N ARG A 69 -1.32 18.69 14.38
CA ARG A 69 -0.78 19.97 13.91
C ARG A 69 -1.83 20.76 13.14
N SER A 70 -2.56 20.11 12.24
CA SER A 70 -3.63 20.75 11.45
C SER A 70 -4.80 21.16 12.34
N ALA A 71 -5.23 20.31 13.28
CA ALA A 71 -6.28 20.63 14.24
C ALA A 71 -5.94 21.88 15.07
N ARG A 72 -4.70 22.01 15.57
CA ARG A 72 -4.23 23.21 16.28
C ARG A 72 -4.24 24.46 15.39
N ARG A 73 -3.90 24.34 14.10
CA ARG A 73 -3.96 25.46 13.14
C ARG A 73 -5.40 25.89 12.89
N TYR A 74 -6.29 24.96 12.64
CA TYR A 74 -7.72 25.22 12.46
C TYR A 74 -8.38 25.80 13.71
N GLY A 75 -7.99 25.35 14.90
CA GLY A 75 -8.49 25.90 16.17
C GLY A 75 -8.27 27.40 16.35
N LYS A 76 -7.23 27.98 15.71
CA LYS A 76 -6.97 29.44 15.75
C LYS A 76 -8.00 30.27 14.97
N VAL A 77 -8.72 29.65 14.02
CA VAL A 77 -9.71 30.30 13.15
C VAL A 77 -11.10 29.69 13.33
N LYS A 78 -11.39 29.16 14.51
CA LYS A 78 -12.59 28.37 14.81
C LYS A 78 -13.91 29.02 14.39
N GLN A 79 -14.05 30.34 14.52
CA GLN A 79 -15.28 31.05 14.13
C GLN A 79 -15.55 30.97 12.61
N HIS A 80 -14.51 31.06 11.79
CA HIS A 80 -14.63 30.92 10.33
C HIS A 80 -14.87 29.46 9.91
N LEU A 81 -14.30 28.52 10.69
CA LEU A 81 -14.53 27.09 10.45
C LEU A 81 -15.98 26.67 10.71
N GLN A 82 -16.65 27.22 11.69
CA GLN A 82 -18.04 26.87 12.00
C GLN A 82 -18.96 27.11 10.81
N ARG A 83 -18.81 28.26 10.11
CA ARG A 83 -19.58 28.52 8.89
C ARG A 83 -19.28 27.49 7.80
N MET A 84 -18.00 27.20 7.55
CA MET A 84 -17.59 26.20 6.56
C MET A 84 -18.09 24.81 6.94
N PHE A 85 -17.97 24.41 8.20
CA PHE A 85 -18.42 23.11 8.68
C PHE A 85 -19.94 22.93 8.59
N SER A 86 -20.74 23.98 8.79
CA SER A 86 -22.21 23.90 8.59
C SER A 86 -22.60 23.62 7.15
N GLN A 87 -21.72 23.89 6.18
CA GLN A 87 -21.93 23.67 4.75
C GLN A 87 -21.48 22.29 4.27
N ILE A 88 -20.69 21.56 5.08
CA ILE A 88 -20.24 20.20 4.75
C ILE A 88 -21.34 19.20 5.14
N SER A 89 -21.79 18.40 4.18
CA SER A 89 -22.89 17.45 4.38
C SER A 89 -22.48 16.25 5.22
N LEU A 90 -21.27 15.71 5.02
CA LEU A 90 -20.73 14.56 5.74
C LEU A 90 -19.21 14.62 5.82
N ILE A 91 -18.67 14.31 7.00
CA ILE A 91 -17.25 13.95 7.16
C ILE A 91 -17.17 12.50 7.58
N ALA A 92 -16.43 11.70 6.82
CA ALA A 92 -16.15 10.30 7.09
C ALA A 92 -14.66 10.12 7.50
N PRO A 93 -14.35 10.21 8.80
CA PRO A 93 -12.97 10.06 9.28
C PRO A 93 -12.44 8.66 9.09
N GLN A 94 -11.14 8.56 8.77
CA GLN A 94 -10.46 7.28 8.65
C GLN A 94 -10.18 6.59 10.01
N ASP A 95 -10.19 7.35 11.11
CA ASP A 95 -9.90 6.86 12.46
C ASP A 95 -10.65 7.68 13.52
N SER A 96 -10.78 7.11 14.73
CA SER A 96 -11.50 7.72 15.84
C SER A 96 -10.81 9.00 16.36
N ILE A 97 -9.48 9.10 16.21
CA ILE A 97 -8.69 10.26 16.67
C ILE A 97 -8.98 11.46 15.76
N SER A 98 -8.99 11.25 14.44
CA SER A 98 -9.38 12.27 13.47
C SER A 98 -10.83 12.70 13.68
N GLY A 99 -11.74 11.75 13.88
CA GLY A 99 -13.14 12.03 14.19
C GLY A 99 -13.29 12.91 15.43
N LYS A 100 -12.63 12.56 16.54
CA LYS A 100 -12.64 13.36 17.77
C LYS A 100 -12.14 14.80 17.55
N ARG A 101 -11.07 14.97 16.75
CA ARG A 101 -10.54 16.31 16.42
C ARG A 101 -11.52 17.16 15.62
N TYR A 102 -12.29 16.59 14.69
CA TYR A 102 -13.33 17.31 13.97
C TYR A 102 -14.44 17.79 14.92
N LEU A 103 -14.88 16.94 15.86
CA LEU A 103 -15.87 17.31 16.89
C LEU A 103 -15.35 18.43 17.82
N GLU A 104 -14.08 18.36 18.24
CA GLU A 104 -13.43 19.39 19.06
C GLU A 104 -13.34 20.76 18.32
N LEU A 105 -13.22 20.74 17.00
CA LEU A 105 -13.26 21.93 16.16
C LEU A 105 -14.69 22.47 15.92
N GLY A 106 -15.71 21.72 16.36
CA GLY A 106 -17.11 22.16 16.31
C GLY A 106 -17.91 21.60 15.13
N TYR A 107 -17.43 20.50 14.48
CA TYR A 107 -18.25 19.79 13.51
C TYR A 107 -19.38 19.01 14.20
N GLU A 108 -20.55 18.93 13.57
CA GLU A 108 -21.73 18.28 14.14
C GLU A 108 -21.60 16.76 14.14
N LYS A 109 -21.93 16.13 15.28
CA LYS A 109 -21.80 14.68 15.47
C LYS A 109 -22.66 13.87 14.52
N ASP A 110 -23.86 14.35 14.23
CA ASP A 110 -24.85 13.66 13.37
C ASP A 110 -24.40 13.56 11.91
N ARG A 111 -23.47 14.41 11.50
CA ARG A 111 -22.89 14.44 10.16
C ARG A 111 -21.48 13.86 10.11
N LEU A 112 -21.04 13.21 11.21
CA LEU A 112 -19.74 12.57 11.28
C LEU A 112 -19.94 11.05 11.35
N GLN A 113 -19.46 10.31 10.35
CA GLN A 113 -19.56 8.87 10.28
C GLN A 113 -18.18 8.23 10.16
N LEU A 114 -17.74 7.52 11.19
CA LEU A 114 -16.48 6.78 11.17
C LEU A 114 -16.60 5.61 10.18
N THR A 115 -15.77 5.63 9.13
CA THR A 115 -15.81 4.61 8.05
C THR A 115 -14.58 3.71 8.01
N GLY A 116 -13.54 4.05 8.77
CA GLY A 116 -12.25 3.37 8.63
C GLY A 116 -11.39 3.97 7.51
N ASN A 117 -10.19 3.42 7.33
CA ASN A 117 -9.26 3.91 6.32
C ASN A 117 -9.37 3.07 5.05
N ILE A 118 -9.65 3.72 3.92
CA ILE A 118 -9.79 3.08 2.60
C ILE A 118 -8.56 2.26 2.18
N LYS A 119 -7.40 2.50 2.79
CA LYS A 119 -6.19 1.69 2.57
C LYS A 119 -6.35 0.24 3.03
N TYR A 120 -7.30 -0.04 3.94
CA TYR A 120 -7.63 -1.40 4.38
C TYR A 120 -8.60 -2.12 3.43
N ASP A 121 -9.27 -1.41 2.53
CA ASP A 121 -10.24 -1.98 1.57
C ASP A 121 -9.53 -2.50 0.30
N LEU A 122 -8.50 -3.33 0.49
CA LEU A 122 -7.84 -3.99 -0.63
C LEU A 122 -8.65 -5.22 -1.05
N VAL A 123 -9.36 -5.09 -2.16
CA VAL A 123 -10.11 -6.19 -2.76
C VAL A 123 -9.26 -6.87 -3.82
N VAL A 124 -9.06 -8.18 -3.66
CA VAL A 124 -8.43 -9.02 -4.69
C VAL A 124 -9.51 -9.41 -5.69
N SER A 125 -9.37 -8.98 -6.95
CA SER A 125 -10.36 -9.30 -8.00
C SER A 125 -10.30 -10.76 -8.43
N ASP A 126 -11.43 -11.29 -8.93
CA ASP A 126 -11.48 -12.65 -9.48
C ASP A 126 -10.55 -12.85 -10.69
N GLU A 127 -10.30 -11.79 -11.46
CA GLU A 127 -9.36 -11.79 -12.58
C GLU A 127 -7.93 -11.97 -12.07
N LEU A 128 -7.53 -11.20 -11.06
CA LEU A 128 -6.21 -11.33 -10.43
C LEU A 128 -6.02 -12.72 -9.82
N LEU A 129 -7.04 -13.32 -9.21
CA LEU A 129 -6.96 -14.69 -8.67
C LEU A 129 -6.72 -15.74 -9.75
N LYS A 130 -7.30 -15.59 -10.94
CA LYS A 130 -7.03 -16.47 -12.09
C LYS A 130 -5.59 -16.32 -12.56
N ASP A 131 -5.09 -15.08 -12.69
CA ASP A 131 -3.73 -14.81 -13.12
C ASP A 131 -2.71 -15.37 -12.12
N ILE A 132 -2.99 -15.24 -10.82
CA ILE A 132 -2.20 -15.83 -9.74
C ILE A 132 -2.12 -17.35 -9.90
N THR A 133 -3.24 -18.02 -10.15
CA THR A 133 -3.27 -19.48 -10.31
C THR A 133 -2.39 -19.92 -11.50
N ILE A 134 -2.55 -19.27 -12.65
CA ILE A 134 -1.76 -19.56 -13.86
C ILE A 134 -0.26 -19.33 -13.60
N LEU A 135 0.09 -18.21 -12.97
CA LEU A 135 1.47 -17.88 -12.73
C LEU A 135 2.11 -18.82 -11.68
N HIS A 136 1.36 -19.16 -10.62
CA HIS A 136 1.81 -20.09 -9.61
C HIS A 136 2.09 -21.49 -10.18
N GLU A 137 1.21 -22.02 -11.02
CA GLU A 137 1.42 -23.29 -11.70
C GLU A 137 2.67 -23.28 -12.61
N SER A 138 2.93 -22.14 -13.26
CA SER A 138 4.09 -21.97 -14.13
C SER A 138 5.41 -21.79 -13.36
N TRP A 139 5.40 -21.08 -12.23
CA TRP A 139 6.62 -20.63 -11.54
C TRP A 139 6.96 -21.43 -10.30
N ALA A 140 5.96 -21.73 -9.47
CA ALA A 140 6.18 -22.38 -8.18
C ALA A 140 6.26 -23.90 -8.32
N LYS A 141 5.35 -24.50 -9.11
CA LYS A 141 5.13 -25.95 -9.06
C LYS A 141 5.04 -26.41 -7.59
N ASP A 142 6.03 -27.16 -7.13
CA ASP A 142 6.13 -27.65 -5.74
C ASP A 142 7.15 -26.86 -4.89
N ARG A 143 7.54 -25.67 -5.33
CA ARG A 143 8.55 -24.84 -4.65
C ARG A 143 7.89 -23.79 -3.76
N GLN A 144 8.50 -23.55 -2.60
CA GLN A 144 8.12 -22.40 -1.76
C GLN A 144 8.74 -21.12 -2.33
N ILE A 145 7.96 -20.03 -2.27
CA ILE A 145 8.38 -18.71 -2.74
C ILE A 145 8.31 -17.71 -1.58
N TRP A 146 9.38 -17.01 -1.33
CA TRP A 146 9.30 -15.80 -0.53
C TRP A 146 9.60 -14.57 -1.37
N ILE A 147 8.86 -13.49 -1.09
CA ILE A 147 9.01 -12.23 -1.80
C ILE A 147 9.67 -11.19 -0.90
N ALA A 148 10.67 -10.48 -1.44
CA ALA A 148 11.21 -9.26 -0.88
C ALA A 148 10.75 -8.10 -1.75
N ALA A 149 9.70 -7.41 -1.30
CA ALA A 149 8.97 -6.44 -2.10
C ALA A 149 9.30 -5.00 -1.74
N SER A 150 9.33 -4.14 -2.76
CA SER A 150 9.58 -2.71 -2.62
C SER A 150 10.90 -2.40 -1.92
N THR A 151 11.96 -3.09 -2.33
CA THR A 151 13.29 -2.95 -1.73
C THR A 151 14.00 -1.69 -2.17
N HIS A 152 14.93 -1.23 -1.33
CA HIS A 152 15.77 -0.06 -1.54
C HIS A 152 17.25 -0.42 -1.45
N GLU A 153 18.08 0.52 -1.90
CA GLU A 153 19.53 0.41 -1.80
C GLU A 153 20.00 0.09 -0.37
N GLY A 154 20.87 -0.89 -0.25
CA GLY A 154 21.37 -1.42 1.02
C GLY A 154 20.50 -2.51 1.66
N GLU A 155 19.31 -2.78 1.13
CA GLU A 155 18.51 -3.93 1.55
C GLU A 155 18.77 -5.15 0.67
N GLU A 156 18.95 -4.95 -0.63
CA GLU A 156 19.08 -6.04 -1.60
C GLU A 156 20.29 -6.94 -1.29
N GLU A 157 21.41 -6.36 -0.86
CA GLU A 157 22.59 -7.13 -0.44
C GLU A 157 22.29 -8.01 0.78
N LEU A 158 21.61 -7.47 1.80
CA LEU A 158 21.22 -8.22 2.99
C LEU A 158 20.23 -9.34 2.65
N ILE A 159 19.29 -9.06 1.74
CA ILE A 159 18.29 -10.02 1.27
C ILE A 159 18.96 -11.18 0.52
N LEU A 160 19.88 -10.89 -0.39
CA LEU A 160 20.63 -11.91 -1.14
C LEU A 160 21.52 -12.76 -0.22
N GLN A 161 22.19 -12.14 0.76
CA GLN A 161 22.95 -12.88 1.77
C GLN A 161 22.05 -13.78 2.62
N ALA A 162 20.89 -13.30 3.05
CA ALA A 162 19.92 -14.12 3.77
C ALA A 162 19.40 -15.27 2.91
N HIS A 163 19.13 -15.03 1.62
CA HIS A 163 18.70 -16.08 0.70
C HIS A 163 19.78 -17.13 0.48
N HIS A 164 21.04 -16.73 0.41
CA HIS A 164 22.16 -17.68 0.34
C HIS A 164 22.23 -18.60 1.58
N LEU A 165 21.95 -18.07 2.78
CA LEU A 165 21.86 -18.88 4.01
C LEU A 165 20.66 -19.83 3.98
N LEU A 166 19.53 -19.38 3.45
CA LEU A 166 18.31 -20.17 3.32
C LEU A 166 18.46 -21.33 2.35
N LEU A 167 19.12 -21.15 1.21
CA LEU A 167 19.34 -22.19 0.20
C LEU A 167 20.16 -23.38 0.72
N LYS A 168 20.98 -23.20 1.76
CA LYS A 168 21.71 -24.31 2.42
C LYS A 168 20.77 -25.32 3.11
N LYS A 169 19.57 -24.85 3.53
CA LYS A 169 18.55 -25.65 4.21
C LYS A 169 17.36 -25.98 3.31
N HIS A 170 17.05 -25.08 2.37
CA HIS A 170 15.91 -25.13 1.45
C HIS A 170 16.43 -24.97 0.01
N PRO A 171 17.08 -25.98 -0.59
CA PRO A 171 17.75 -25.83 -1.88
C PRO A 171 16.81 -25.47 -3.04
N ASN A 172 15.52 -25.77 -2.93
CA ASN A 172 14.51 -25.47 -3.94
C ASN A 172 13.78 -24.14 -3.69
N LEU A 173 14.17 -23.36 -2.67
CA LEU A 173 13.52 -22.10 -2.34
C LEU A 173 13.72 -21.07 -3.46
N LEU A 174 12.64 -20.35 -3.80
CA LEU A 174 12.67 -19.26 -4.78
C LEU A 174 12.50 -17.91 -4.09
N LEU A 175 13.34 -16.94 -4.46
CA LEU A 175 13.21 -15.55 -4.05
C LEU A 175 12.61 -14.72 -5.20
N LEU A 176 11.51 -14.01 -4.93
CA LEU A 176 11.06 -12.89 -5.75
C LEU A 176 11.65 -11.60 -5.17
N LEU A 177 12.57 -10.97 -5.89
CA LEU A 177 13.18 -9.70 -5.48
C LEU A 177 12.61 -8.56 -6.32
N VAL A 178 11.87 -7.66 -5.68
CA VAL A 178 11.10 -6.61 -6.37
C VAL A 178 11.54 -5.23 -5.87
N PRO A 179 12.46 -4.55 -6.58
CA PRO A 179 12.88 -3.21 -6.24
C PRO A 179 11.75 -2.18 -6.37
N ARG A 180 11.74 -1.18 -5.49
CA ARG A 180 10.68 -0.15 -5.47
C ARG A 180 10.65 0.74 -6.71
N HIS A 181 11.83 1.04 -7.27
CA HIS A 181 12.00 2.02 -8.32
C HIS A 181 12.61 1.41 -9.58
N PRO A 182 12.10 1.75 -10.79
CA PRO A 182 12.60 1.20 -12.05
C PRO A 182 14.10 1.43 -12.29
N GLU A 183 14.65 2.55 -11.83
CA GLU A 183 16.08 2.86 -11.92
C GLU A 183 16.97 1.87 -11.14
N ARG A 184 16.39 1.09 -10.21
CA ARG A 184 17.10 0.05 -9.47
C ARG A 184 17.14 -1.30 -10.18
N PHE A 185 16.34 -1.53 -11.22
CA PHE A 185 16.22 -2.85 -11.84
C PHE A 185 17.56 -3.39 -12.37
N ASN A 186 18.32 -2.58 -13.11
CA ASN A 186 19.61 -3.00 -13.62
C ASN A 186 20.68 -3.11 -12.50
N PRO A 187 20.86 -2.12 -11.59
CA PRO A 187 21.77 -2.27 -10.46
C PRO A 187 21.49 -3.53 -9.61
N VAL A 188 20.23 -3.91 -9.41
CA VAL A 188 19.88 -5.10 -8.64
C VAL A 188 20.15 -6.38 -9.43
N ALA A 189 19.94 -6.40 -10.75
CA ALA A 189 20.36 -7.51 -11.61
C ALA A 189 21.88 -7.76 -11.50
N ASP A 190 22.70 -6.69 -11.54
CA ASP A 190 24.15 -6.78 -11.36
C ASP A 190 24.53 -7.31 -9.96
N LEU A 191 23.77 -6.95 -8.91
CA LEU A 191 24.00 -7.48 -7.55
C LEU A 191 23.68 -8.98 -7.48
N ILE A 192 22.60 -9.44 -8.11
CA ILE A 192 22.22 -10.86 -8.14
C ILE A 192 23.30 -11.68 -8.88
N GLU A 193 23.78 -11.17 -10.01
CA GLU A 193 24.85 -11.80 -10.80
C GLU A 193 26.15 -11.90 -10.00
N LYS A 194 26.59 -10.80 -9.37
CA LYS A 194 27.78 -10.76 -8.51
C LYS A 194 27.69 -11.71 -7.31
N ALA A 195 26.47 -11.93 -6.81
CA ALA A 195 26.21 -12.91 -5.74
C ALA A 195 26.16 -14.36 -6.24
N ASN A 196 26.39 -14.59 -7.54
CA ASN A 196 26.41 -15.90 -8.22
C ASN A 196 25.09 -16.69 -8.07
N PHE A 197 23.95 -16.02 -8.13
CA PHE A 197 22.65 -16.70 -8.21
C PHE A 197 22.25 -16.97 -9.66
N ASN A 198 21.65 -18.11 -9.90
CA ASN A 198 20.91 -18.37 -11.13
C ASN A 198 19.58 -17.60 -11.07
N PHE A 199 19.43 -16.60 -11.93
CA PHE A 199 18.24 -15.76 -11.92
C PHE A 199 17.66 -15.50 -13.30
N ILE A 200 16.41 -15.11 -13.33
CA ILE A 200 15.71 -14.58 -14.50
C ILE A 200 15.11 -13.21 -14.18
N ARG A 201 14.81 -12.46 -15.21
CA ARG A 201 14.08 -11.20 -15.11
C ARG A 201 12.62 -11.41 -15.50
N ARG A 202 11.69 -10.82 -14.76
CA ARG A 202 10.26 -10.86 -15.10
C ARG A 202 9.98 -10.24 -16.48
N SER A 203 10.68 -9.17 -16.81
CA SER A 203 10.52 -8.42 -18.07
C SER A 203 10.87 -9.22 -19.33
N THR A 204 11.68 -10.29 -19.22
CA THR A 204 12.02 -11.15 -20.36
C THR A 204 10.90 -12.13 -20.71
N GLY A 205 9.98 -12.41 -19.79
CA GLY A 205 8.91 -13.40 -19.97
C GLY A 205 9.35 -14.85 -19.80
N ASP A 206 10.59 -15.08 -19.36
CA ASP A 206 11.13 -16.43 -19.16
C ASP A 206 10.41 -17.15 -18.00
N ILE A 207 10.28 -18.47 -18.13
CA ILE A 207 9.75 -19.34 -17.09
C ILE A 207 10.93 -19.85 -16.23
N PRO A 208 10.84 -19.76 -14.88
CA PRO A 208 11.92 -20.24 -14.03
C PRO A 208 12.12 -21.75 -14.17
N SER A 209 13.37 -22.17 -14.31
CA SER A 209 13.77 -23.57 -14.29
C SER A 209 13.94 -24.05 -12.83
N GLU A 210 14.17 -25.37 -12.65
CA GLU A 210 14.48 -25.95 -11.33
C GLU A 210 15.73 -25.33 -10.70
N ASN A 211 16.68 -24.89 -11.52
CA ASN A 211 17.92 -24.25 -11.08
C ASN A 211 17.78 -22.74 -10.81
N THR A 212 16.67 -22.11 -11.15
CA THR A 212 16.44 -20.70 -10.89
C THR A 212 16.28 -20.48 -9.39
N GLN A 213 17.07 -19.57 -8.83
CA GLN A 213 17.09 -19.26 -7.39
C GLN A 213 16.42 -17.92 -7.09
N VAL A 214 16.54 -16.98 -8.03
CA VAL A 214 15.98 -15.63 -7.88
C VAL A 214 15.21 -15.24 -9.13
N ILE A 215 14.06 -14.60 -8.94
CA ILE A 215 13.36 -13.89 -10.00
C ILE A 215 13.43 -12.40 -9.65
N LEU A 216 14.01 -11.60 -10.54
CA LEU A 216 13.97 -10.16 -10.42
C LEU A 216 12.63 -9.64 -10.97
N GLY A 217 11.81 -9.08 -10.10
CA GLY A 217 10.54 -8.45 -10.46
C GLY A 217 10.77 -7.03 -10.98
N ASP A 218 11.19 -6.91 -12.22
CA ASP A 218 11.53 -5.67 -12.91
C ASP A 218 10.41 -5.16 -13.83
N THR A 219 9.19 -5.34 -13.38
CA THR A 219 7.98 -4.84 -14.05
C THR A 219 7.18 -3.94 -13.10
N MET A 220 6.37 -3.04 -13.67
CA MET A 220 5.50 -2.16 -12.89
C MET A 220 4.05 -2.67 -12.93
N GLY A 221 3.34 -2.50 -11.79
CA GLY A 221 1.91 -2.83 -11.71
C GLY A 221 1.59 -4.30 -11.41
N GLU A 222 2.59 -5.19 -11.28
CA GLU A 222 2.39 -6.62 -11.04
C GLU A 222 2.62 -7.06 -9.59
N LEU A 223 2.84 -6.13 -8.65
CA LEU A 223 3.21 -6.46 -7.27
C LEU A 223 2.15 -7.32 -6.56
N MET A 224 0.87 -7.03 -6.76
CA MET A 224 -0.22 -7.82 -6.18
C MET A 224 -0.23 -9.27 -6.74
N LEU A 225 0.06 -9.44 -8.03
CA LEU A 225 0.20 -10.77 -8.64
C LEU A 225 1.36 -11.55 -8.01
N MET A 226 2.51 -10.87 -7.78
CA MET A 226 3.70 -11.46 -7.16
C MET A 226 3.47 -11.83 -5.69
N TYR A 227 2.73 -11.01 -4.93
CA TYR A 227 2.29 -11.39 -3.58
C TYR A 227 1.40 -12.63 -3.62
N GLY A 228 0.45 -12.69 -4.54
CA GLY A 228 -0.50 -13.80 -4.64
C GLY A 228 0.13 -15.17 -4.86
N ILE A 229 1.30 -15.25 -5.52
CA ILE A 229 2.03 -16.52 -5.74
C ILE A 229 3.04 -16.84 -4.63
N SER A 230 3.20 -15.98 -3.62
CA SER A 230 4.23 -16.12 -2.58
C SER A 230 3.68 -16.76 -1.30
N ASP A 231 4.55 -17.40 -0.53
CA ASP A 231 4.24 -18.00 0.78
C ASP A 231 4.57 -17.08 1.95
N ILE A 232 5.56 -16.18 1.79
CA ILE A 232 6.07 -15.29 2.83
C ILE A 232 6.42 -13.95 2.17
N ALA A 233 6.04 -12.84 2.81
CA ALA A 233 6.36 -11.50 2.33
C ALA A 233 7.29 -10.75 3.28
N PHE A 234 8.41 -10.26 2.75
CA PHE A 234 9.21 -9.23 3.37
C PHE A 234 8.88 -7.88 2.70
N VAL A 235 8.55 -6.87 3.52
CA VAL A 235 8.20 -5.51 3.04
C VAL A 235 9.39 -4.58 3.24
N GLY A 236 9.97 -4.13 2.13
CA GLY A 236 11.18 -3.32 2.07
C GLY A 236 11.01 -1.85 2.50
N GLY A 237 12.11 -1.09 2.37
CA GLY A 237 12.24 0.26 2.93
C GLY A 237 12.30 0.26 4.45
N SER A 238 12.39 -0.91 5.07
CA SER A 238 12.23 -1.14 6.50
C SER A 238 13.51 -1.58 7.21
N LEU A 239 14.48 -2.19 6.51
CA LEU A 239 15.84 -2.45 7.04
C LEU A 239 16.72 -1.21 6.98
N VAL A 240 16.44 -0.31 6.07
CA VAL A 240 17.07 1.00 5.90
C VAL A 240 16.11 2.13 6.29
N LYS A 241 16.61 3.35 6.51
CA LYS A 241 15.79 4.48 7.01
C LYS A 241 14.92 5.13 5.94
N HIS A 242 14.21 4.32 5.13
CA HIS A 242 13.22 4.79 4.15
C HIS A 242 11.78 4.82 4.67
N GLY A 243 11.52 4.22 5.84
CA GLY A 243 10.23 4.34 6.54
C GLY A 243 9.22 3.23 6.23
N GLY A 244 9.63 2.19 5.50
CA GLY A 244 8.79 1.04 5.16
C GLY A 244 7.73 1.32 4.10
N HIS A 245 7.27 0.25 3.47
CA HIS A 245 6.18 0.28 2.50
C HIS A 245 4.89 -0.31 3.06
N ASN A 246 3.85 -0.37 2.24
CA ASN A 246 2.51 -0.79 2.61
C ASN A 246 2.46 -2.29 2.98
N PRO A 247 2.23 -2.68 4.25
CA PRO A 247 2.12 -4.08 4.64
C PRO A 247 0.73 -4.68 4.34
N LEU A 248 -0.27 -3.85 4.00
CA LEU A 248 -1.64 -4.30 3.77
C LEU A 248 -1.78 -5.08 2.46
N GLU A 249 -0.93 -4.80 1.46
CA GLU A 249 -0.95 -5.49 0.18
C GLU A 249 -0.69 -7.00 0.31
N PRO A 250 0.39 -7.47 0.94
CA PRO A 250 0.57 -8.90 1.19
C PRO A 250 -0.46 -9.47 2.17
N LEU A 251 -0.94 -8.69 3.13
CA LEU A 251 -1.98 -9.12 4.07
C LEU A 251 -3.32 -9.38 3.40
N ALA A 252 -3.65 -8.72 2.28
CA ALA A 252 -4.84 -9.03 1.49
C ALA A 252 -4.89 -10.49 1.01
N PHE A 253 -3.72 -11.14 0.90
CA PHE A 253 -3.58 -12.57 0.59
C PHE A 253 -3.35 -13.43 1.85
N LYS A 254 -3.46 -12.87 3.04
CA LYS A 254 -3.14 -13.55 4.32
C LYS A 254 -1.71 -14.07 4.38
N LEU A 255 -0.79 -13.41 3.68
CA LEU A 255 0.62 -13.76 3.78
C LEU A 255 1.19 -13.36 5.14
N PRO A 256 2.07 -14.18 5.71
CA PRO A 256 2.89 -13.77 6.85
C PRO A 256 3.82 -12.63 6.42
N VAL A 257 3.75 -11.52 7.13
CA VAL A 257 4.54 -10.32 6.84
C VAL A 257 5.71 -10.17 7.78
N VAL A 258 6.89 -9.95 7.19
CA VAL A 258 8.14 -9.63 7.88
C VAL A 258 8.58 -8.23 7.46
N SER A 259 9.06 -7.42 8.38
CA SER A 259 9.62 -6.09 8.10
C SER A 259 10.82 -5.77 8.99
N GLY A 260 11.62 -4.79 8.60
CA GLY A 260 12.57 -4.14 9.49
C GLY A 260 11.88 -3.19 10.47
N LYS A 261 12.65 -2.47 11.27
CA LYS A 261 12.14 -1.56 12.32
C LYS A 261 11.80 -0.16 11.83
N HIS A 262 12.24 0.22 10.62
CA HIS A 262 11.96 1.54 10.07
C HIS A 262 10.62 1.53 9.33
N THR A 263 9.52 1.88 10.04
CA THR A 263 8.14 1.80 9.52
C THR A 263 7.37 3.11 9.69
N PHE A 264 8.07 4.23 9.78
CA PHE A 264 7.51 5.54 10.10
C PHE A 264 6.63 6.16 8.99
N ASN A 265 6.58 5.57 7.78
CA ASN A 265 5.62 5.97 6.74
C ASN A 265 4.21 5.41 6.99
N PHE A 266 4.09 4.33 7.77
CA PHE A 266 2.85 3.63 8.09
C PHE A 266 2.72 3.39 9.61
N PRO A 267 2.90 4.41 10.47
CA PRO A 267 3.03 4.20 11.92
C PRO A 267 1.78 3.60 12.55
N GLU A 268 0.60 4.04 12.14
CA GLU A 268 -0.68 3.55 12.68
C GLU A 268 -0.92 2.08 12.29
N VAL A 269 -0.64 1.74 11.02
CA VAL A 269 -0.79 0.37 10.51
C VAL A 269 0.13 -0.59 11.23
N PHE A 270 1.42 -0.25 11.33
CA PHE A 270 2.38 -1.13 12.02
C PHE A 270 2.12 -1.22 13.52
N THR A 271 1.64 -0.15 14.18
CA THR A 271 1.23 -0.21 15.59
C THR A 271 0.10 -1.22 15.77
N SER A 272 -0.97 -1.12 14.99
CA SER A 272 -2.09 -2.06 15.06
C SER A 272 -1.68 -3.51 14.73
N LEU A 273 -0.82 -3.70 13.72
CA LEU A 273 -0.34 -5.03 13.35
C LEU A 273 0.54 -5.66 14.45
N LEU A 274 1.34 -4.86 15.15
CA LEU A 274 2.15 -5.35 16.27
C LEU A 274 1.29 -5.74 17.48
N GLU A 275 0.24 -4.99 17.77
CA GLU A 275 -0.70 -5.29 18.85
C GLU A 275 -1.41 -6.64 18.65
N VAL A 276 -1.79 -6.95 17.41
CA VAL A 276 -2.45 -8.22 17.06
C VAL A 276 -1.45 -9.33 16.68
N GLN A 277 -0.15 -9.07 16.77
CA GLN A 277 0.91 -9.99 16.31
C GLN A 277 0.76 -10.40 14.84
N GLY A 278 0.29 -9.49 13.99
CA GLY A 278 0.07 -9.68 12.55
C GLY A 278 1.28 -9.36 11.67
N VAL A 279 2.40 -8.93 12.26
CA VAL A 279 3.66 -8.65 11.57
C VAL A 279 4.84 -9.04 12.46
N LEU A 280 5.93 -9.50 11.85
CA LEU A 280 7.20 -9.76 12.55
C LEU A 280 8.22 -8.69 12.18
N GLN A 281 8.73 -7.97 13.18
CA GLN A 281 9.81 -7.00 12.98
C GLN A 281 11.17 -7.59 13.36
N ILE A 282 12.15 -7.38 12.50
CA ILE A 282 13.50 -7.90 12.65
C ILE A 282 14.56 -6.81 12.74
N ASN A 283 15.74 -7.15 13.23
CA ASN A 283 16.92 -6.30 13.12
C ASN A 283 17.47 -6.35 11.68
N SER A 284 18.13 -5.27 11.26
CA SER A 284 18.70 -5.13 9.91
C SER A 284 19.97 -5.95 9.72
N THR A 285 19.84 -7.27 9.78
CA THR A 285 20.93 -8.23 9.51
C THR A 285 20.41 -9.40 8.68
N GLU A 286 21.28 -9.92 7.81
CA GLU A 286 21.01 -11.11 7.00
C GLU A 286 20.66 -12.35 7.85
N LYS A 287 21.29 -12.47 9.01
CA LYS A 287 21.03 -13.56 9.95
C LYS A 287 19.64 -13.50 10.54
N ALA A 288 19.21 -12.32 11.03
CA ALA A 288 17.85 -12.14 11.58
C ALA A 288 16.79 -12.42 10.54
N LEU A 289 17.01 -11.94 9.28
CA LEU A 289 16.10 -12.18 8.18
C LEU A 289 16.03 -13.68 7.83
N SER A 290 17.18 -14.35 7.66
CA SER A 290 17.22 -15.77 7.32
C SER A 290 16.60 -16.64 8.41
N GLU A 291 16.84 -16.37 9.70
CA GLU A 291 16.28 -17.14 10.82
C GLU A 291 14.76 -17.05 10.88
N ILE A 292 14.17 -15.86 10.63
CA ILE A 292 12.72 -15.71 10.68
C ILE A 292 12.04 -16.34 9.47
N ILE A 293 12.61 -16.18 8.27
CA ILE A 293 12.11 -16.81 7.05
C ILE A 293 12.21 -18.35 7.18
N ASP A 294 13.32 -18.90 7.67
CA ASP A 294 13.50 -20.33 7.93
C ASP A 294 12.41 -20.90 8.87
N LYS A 295 12.10 -20.20 9.97
CA LYS A 295 11.01 -20.58 10.87
C LYS A 295 9.66 -20.63 10.17
N LEU A 296 9.36 -19.64 9.34
CA LEU A 296 8.11 -19.57 8.60
C LEU A 296 8.04 -20.62 7.49
N LEU A 297 9.14 -20.92 6.80
CA LEU A 297 9.19 -22.00 5.80
C LEU A 297 8.89 -23.36 6.40
N ASN A 298 9.41 -23.63 7.62
CA ASN A 298 9.26 -24.91 8.31
C ASN A 298 7.90 -25.10 8.99
N SER A 299 7.05 -24.07 9.12
CA SER A 299 5.75 -24.20 9.79
C SER A 299 4.63 -23.50 9.01
N LYS A 300 3.78 -24.31 8.38
CA LYS A 300 2.56 -23.85 7.73
C LYS A 300 1.59 -23.20 8.73
N GLU A 301 1.50 -23.75 9.94
CA GLU A 301 0.65 -23.24 11.03
C GLU A 301 1.12 -21.85 11.47
N ALA A 302 2.43 -21.62 11.56
CA ALA A 302 2.99 -20.32 11.91
C ALA A 302 2.67 -19.28 10.81
N ARG A 303 2.82 -19.65 9.53
CA ARG A 303 2.45 -18.78 8.41
C ARG A 303 0.97 -18.41 8.46
N GLN A 304 0.08 -19.40 8.61
CA GLN A 304 -1.36 -19.18 8.67
C GLN A 304 -1.78 -18.32 9.88
N ARG A 305 -1.19 -18.59 11.06
CA ARG A 305 -1.48 -17.82 12.25
C ARG A 305 -1.10 -16.35 12.07
N LEU A 306 0.11 -16.09 11.58
CA LEU A 306 0.60 -14.72 11.39
C LEU A 306 -0.19 -13.99 10.31
N GLY A 307 -0.44 -14.63 9.16
CA GLY A 307 -1.22 -14.05 8.07
C GLY A 307 -2.67 -13.75 8.46
N ASN A 308 -3.33 -14.66 9.19
CA ASN A 308 -4.69 -14.42 9.68
C ASN A 308 -4.76 -13.35 10.76
N ALA A 309 -3.73 -13.22 11.60
CA ALA A 309 -3.70 -12.18 12.64
C ALA A 309 -3.53 -10.77 12.03
N GLY A 310 -2.84 -10.67 10.88
CA GLY A 310 -2.64 -9.39 10.19
C GLY A 310 -3.77 -8.99 9.22
N TYR A 311 -4.55 -9.97 8.76
CA TYR A 311 -5.69 -9.77 7.85
C TYR A 311 -6.89 -9.23 8.62
#